data_3c53a3fa4a6c3c871d61b7300c5a757d
#
_entry.id   3c53a3fa4a6c3c871d61b7300c5a757d
#
_cell.length_a   1.000
_cell.length_b   1.000
_cell.length_c   1.000
_cell.angle_alpha   90.00
_cell.angle_beta   90.00
_cell.angle_gamma   90.00
#
_symmetry.space_group_name_H-M   'P 1'
#
loop_
_entity.id
_entity.type
_entity.pdbx_description
1 polymer ?
#
loop_
_entity_poly.entity_id
_entity_poly.type
_entity_poly.pdbx_seq_one_letter_code
_entity_poly.pdbx_strand_id
1 'polypeptide(L)'
;MARDVGTWIGQHGGQLVYGGGHSGLMGIMADAALAAGARVVGVIPTALVEKEWAHTGCTELHIVENMHERKRIMAEHADAFLALPGGIGTMEEFFEVWTWRQLGYHNKPVGLLNMDGFYDSLLTFLDSAVSSGFMNEWQMDLIRTGSDAPLLMQELVQAAGSKTPTLLLDQI
;
A
#
# COMPACT_ATOMS: atom_id res chain seq x y z
N MET A 1 -12.47 6.20 8.09
CA MET A 1 -11.14 5.66 7.74
C MET A 1 -10.84 5.79 6.25
N ALA A 2 -11.31 4.92 5.31
CA ALA A 2 -10.92 4.97 3.88
C ALA A 2 -11.18 6.35 3.22
N ARG A 3 -12.32 6.96 3.51
CA ARG A 3 -12.63 8.33 3.06
C ARG A 3 -11.61 9.35 3.58
N ASP A 4 -11.23 9.27 4.84
CA ASP A 4 -10.32 10.22 5.48
C ASP A 4 -8.91 10.09 4.87
N VAL A 5 -8.46 8.84 4.61
CA VAL A 5 -7.20 8.56 3.91
C VAL A 5 -7.20 9.18 2.51
N GLY A 6 -8.24 8.94 1.71
CA GLY A 6 -8.37 9.53 0.36
C GLY A 6 -8.38 11.06 0.40
N THR A 7 -9.16 11.65 1.31
CA THR A 7 -9.23 13.10 1.50
C THR A 7 -7.87 13.68 1.89
N TRP A 8 -7.16 13.02 2.82
CA TRP A 8 -5.84 13.46 3.25
C TRP A 8 -4.84 13.49 2.09
N ILE A 9 -4.83 12.44 1.23
CA ILE A 9 -3.96 12.38 0.06
C ILE A 9 -4.17 13.61 -0.84
N GLY A 10 -5.43 13.93 -1.15
CA GLY A 10 -5.74 15.07 -2.01
C GLY A 10 -5.36 16.41 -1.36
N GLN A 11 -5.68 16.61 -0.08
CA GLN A 11 -5.36 17.84 0.65
C GLN A 11 -3.87 18.11 0.77
N HIS A 12 -3.03 17.07 0.70
CA HIS A 12 -1.56 17.18 0.77
C HIS A 12 -0.88 17.11 -0.61
N GLY A 13 -1.65 17.22 -1.71
CA GLY A 13 -1.11 17.21 -3.07
C GLY A 13 -0.51 15.86 -3.49
N GLY A 14 -0.93 14.79 -2.83
CA GLY A 14 -0.49 13.44 -3.12
C GLY A 14 -1.22 12.79 -4.31
N GLN A 15 -0.73 11.63 -4.72
CA GLN A 15 -1.35 10.74 -5.69
C GLN A 15 -1.78 9.45 -5.00
N LEU A 16 -2.98 8.96 -5.32
CA LEU A 16 -3.41 7.62 -4.93
C LEU A 16 -3.10 6.63 -6.06
N VAL A 17 -2.37 5.56 -5.74
CA VAL A 17 -2.20 4.38 -6.62
C VAL A 17 -2.84 3.19 -5.95
N TYR A 18 -3.76 2.49 -6.64
CA TYR A 18 -4.51 1.38 -6.04
C TYR A 18 -5.00 0.38 -7.09
N GLY A 19 -5.67 -0.66 -6.65
CA GLY A 19 -6.12 -1.80 -7.47
C GLY A 19 -7.20 -1.51 -8.51
N GLY A 20 -7.67 -0.27 -8.68
CA GLY A 20 -8.56 0.15 -9.77
C GLY A 20 -10.02 -0.28 -9.64
N GLY A 21 -10.42 -1.00 -8.59
CA GLY A 21 -11.81 -1.39 -8.33
C GLY A 21 -12.62 -0.27 -7.68
N HIS A 22 -13.95 -0.23 -7.95
CA HIS A 22 -14.87 0.75 -7.35
C HIS A 22 -15.64 0.20 -6.14
N SER A 23 -15.51 -1.09 -5.84
CA SER A 23 -16.23 -1.72 -4.73
C SER A 23 -15.55 -1.50 -3.38
N GLY A 24 -16.37 -1.40 -2.32
CA GLY A 24 -15.92 -1.37 -0.93
C GLY A 24 -15.04 -0.19 -0.59
N LEU A 25 -14.01 -0.45 0.23
CA LEU A 25 -13.08 0.58 0.71
C LEU A 25 -12.26 1.21 -0.42
N MET A 26 -11.97 0.46 -1.47
CA MET A 26 -11.22 0.93 -2.65
C MET A 26 -11.95 2.11 -3.32
N GLY A 27 -13.23 1.93 -3.68
CA GLY A 27 -14.02 2.98 -4.31
C GLY A 27 -14.20 4.19 -3.40
N ILE A 28 -14.52 3.97 -2.11
CA ILE A 28 -14.69 5.06 -1.14
C ILE A 28 -13.42 5.91 -1.02
N MET A 29 -12.25 5.27 -0.98
CA MET A 29 -10.97 5.96 -0.88
C MET A 29 -10.65 6.73 -2.16
N ALA A 30 -10.84 6.10 -3.32
CA ALA A 30 -10.57 6.71 -4.61
C ALA A 30 -11.47 7.91 -4.90
N ASP A 31 -12.78 7.79 -4.64
CA ASP A 31 -13.74 8.89 -4.77
C ASP A 31 -13.38 10.08 -3.85
N ALA A 32 -12.99 9.79 -2.61
CA ALA A 32 -12.58 10.83 -1.67
C ALA A 32 -11.28 11.53 -2.09
N ALA A 33 -10.33 10.77 -2.63
CA ALA A 33 -9.08 11.32 -3.15
C ALA A 33 -9.33 12.24 -4.37
N LEU A 34 -10.15 11.79 -5.32
CA LEU A 34 -10.57 12.60 -6.48
C LEU A 34 -11.28 13.87 -6.04
N ALA A 35 -12.26 13.76 -5.12
CA ALA A 35 -13.01 14.91 -4.61
C ALA A 35 -12.11 15.94 -3.89
N ALA A 36 -11.01 15.49 -3.31
CA ALA A 36 -10.02 16.35 -2.66
C ALA A 36 -8.91 16.83 -3.61
N GLY A 37 -9.01 16.55 -4.91
CA GLY A 37 -8.08 17.04 -5.95
C GLY A 37 -6.84 16.16 -6.18
N ALA A 38 -6.77 14.97 -5.61
CA ALA A 38 -5.68 14.05 -5.88
C ALA A 38 -5.75 13.48 -7.32
N ARG A 39 -4.58 13.21 -7.89
CA ARG A 39 -4.49 12.28 -9.02
C ARG A 39 -4.73 10.88 -8.51
N VAL A 40 -5.59 10.11 -9.21
CA VAL A 40 -5.89 8.72 -8.86
C VAL A 40 -5.53 7.81 -10.02
N VAL A 41 -4.63 6.88 -9.77
CA VAL A 41 -4.16 5.87 -10.72
C VAL A 41 -4.67 4.50 -10.27
N GLY A 42 -5.57 3.92 -11.06
CA GLY A 42 -6.07 2.56 -10.86
C GLY A 42 -5.33 1.57 -11.75
N VAL A 43 -5.03 0.38 -11.24
CA VAL A 43 -4.43 -0.70 -12.03
C VAL A 43 -5.24 -1.97 -11.82
N ILE A 44 -5.92 -2.48 -12.87
CA ILE A 44 -6.84 -3.60 -12.76
C ILE A 44 -6.60 -4.65 -13.85
N PRO A 45 -6.50 -5.94 -13.51
CA PRO A 45 -6.45 -7.00 -14.51
C PRO A 45 -7.79 -7.13 -15.26
N THR A 46 -7.73 -7.45 -16.55
CA THR A 46 -8.93 -7.66 -17.39
C THR A 46 -9.92 -8.63 -16.73
N ALA A 47 -9.43 -9.71 -16.11
CA ALA A 47 -10.28 -10.69 -15.43
C ALA A 47 -11.07 -10.15 -14.23
N LEU A 48 -10.69 -8.99 -13.69
CA LEU A 48 -11.33 -8.35 -12.53
C LEU A 48 -12.18 -7.13 -12.90
N VAL A 49 -12.09 -6.63 -14.14
CA VAL A 49 -12.80 -5.44 -14.60
C VAL A 49 -14.31 -5.50 -14.29
N GLU A 50 -14.96 -6.63 -14.61
CA GLU A 50 -16.37 -6.82 -14.31
C GLU A 50 -16.64 -7.18 -12.84
N LYS A 51 -15.77 -7.96 -12.22
CA LYS A 51 -15.95 -8.48 -10.86
C LYS A 51 -15.74 -7.40 -9.78
N GLU A 52 -14.80 -6.51 -9.98
CA GLU A 52 -14.47 -5.42 -9.05
C GLU A 52 -15.09 -4.08 -9.48
N TRP A 53 -15.86 -4.06 -10.57
CA TRP A 53 -16.39 -2.85 -11.17
C TRP A 53 -15.32 -1.79 -11.34
N ALA A 54 -14.53 -1.94 -12.40
CA ALA A 54 -13.43 -1.03 -12.71
C ALA A 54 -13.86 0.44 -12.55
N HIS A 55 -13.07 1.20 -11.82
CA HIS A 55 -13.37 2.60 -11.51
C HIS A 55 -13.03 3.51 -12.69
N THR A 56 -13.97 3.69 -13.59
CA THR A 56 -13.80 4.52 -14.80
C THR A 56 -13.64 6.01 -14.52
N GLY A 57 -13.90 6.45 -13.28
CA GLY A 57 -13.69 7.83 -12.82
C GLY A 57 -12.27 8.16 -12.39
N CYS A 58 -11.34 7.20 -12.37
CA CYS A 58 -9.92 7.47 -12.09
C CYS A 58 -9.33 8.50 -13.05
N THR A 59 -8.32 9.24 -12.58
CA THR A 59 -7.53 10.12 -13.46
C THR A 59 -6.82 9.31 -14.55
N GLU A 60 -6.38 8.10 -14.18
CA GLU A 60 -5.74 7.14 -15.08
C GLU A 60 -6.12 5.72 -14.66
N LEU A 61 -6.52 4.88 -15.60
CA LEU A 61 -6.87 3.48 -15.36
C LEU A 61 -6.08 2.57 -16.30
N HIS A 62 -5.16 1.79 -15.74
CA HIS A 62 -4.42 0.77 -16.45
C HIS A 62 -5.17 -0.56 -16.40
N ILE A 63 -5.61 -1.06 -17.55
CA ILE A 63 -6.13 -2.42 -17.68
C ILE A 63 -4.99 -3.31 -18.14
N VAL A 64 -4.65 -4.30 -17.33
CA VAL A 64 -3.47 -5.16 -17.51
C VAL A 64 -3.87 -6.62 -17.72
N GLU A 65 -2.95 -7.45 -18.19
CA GLU A 65 -3.26 -8.84 -18.51
C GLU A 65 -3.30 -9.75 -17.28
N ASN A 66 -2.45 -9.49 -16.27
CA ASN A 66 -2.28 -10.38 -15.13
C ASN A 66 -1.94 -9.65 -13.83
N MET A 67 -1.96 -10.40 -12.71
CA MET A 67 -1.70 -9.86 -11.37
C MET A 67 -0.24 -9.42 -11.17
N HIS A 68 0.73 -10.04 -11.83
CA HIS A 68 2.13 -9.63 -11.70
C HIS A 68 2.37 -8.25 -12.33
N GLU A 69 1.80 -8.02 -13.50
CA GLU A 69 1.86 -6.72 -14.16
C GLU A 69 1.16 -5.63 -13.33
N ARG A 70 -0.05 -5.94 -12.77
CA ARG A 70 -0.76 -5.04 -11.86
C ARG A 70 0.14 -4.58 -10.72
N LYS A 71 0.70 -5.53 -9.95
CA LYS A 71 1.51 -5.23 -8.78
C LYS A 71 2.81 -4.50 -9.12
N ARG A 72 3.45 -4.86 -10.23
CA ARG A 72 4.63 -4.15 -10.74
C ARG A 72 4.33 -2.68 -11.05
N ILE A 73 3.28 -2.41 -11.82
CA ILE A 73 2.88 -1.04 -12.18
C ILE A 73 2.49 -0.24 -10.93
N MET A 74 1.70 -0.82 -10.02
CA MET A 74 1.36 -0.15 -8.76
C MET A 74 2.61 0.21 -7.97
N ALA A 75 3.56 -0.72 -7.86
CA ALA A 75 4.79 -0.48 -7.13
C ALA A 75 5.69 0.58 -7.81
N GLU A 76 5.77 0.60 -9.13
CA GLU A 76 6.54 1.60 -9.88
C GLU A 76 5.99 3.02 -9.66
N HIS A 77 4.66 3.18 -9.63
CA HIS A 77 3.99 4.47 -9.46
C HIS A 77 3.91 4.95 -8.01
N ALA A 78 4.18 4.10 -7.02
CA ALA A 78 4.10 4.44 -5.61
C ALA A 78 5.44 4.95 -5.06
N ASP A 79 5.41 5.91 -4.15
CA ASP A 79 6.57 6.36 -3.34
C ASP A 79 6.54 5.73 -1.92
N ALA A 80 5.37 5.28 -1.48
CA ALA A 80 5.13 4.61 -0.21
C ALA A 80 3.97 3.61 -0.38
N PHE A 81 3.89 2.65 0.53
CA PHE A 81 2.80 1.68 0.58
C PHE A 81 2.05 1.81 1.91
N LEU A 82 0.73 1.76 1.86
CA LEU A 82 -0.12 1.78 3.05
C LEU A 82 -1.21 0.70 2.93
N ALA A 83 -1.16 -0.28 3.81
CA ALA A 83 -2.23 -1.27 3.95
C ALA A 83 -3.28 -0.78 4.95
N LEU A 84 -4.53 -0.70 4.51
CA LEU A 84 -5.71 -0.46 5.34
C LEU A 84 -6.24 -1.79 5.89
N PRO A 85 -7.12 -1.79 6.92
CA PRO A 85 -7.88 -2.98 7.29
C PRO A 85 -8.51 -3.64 6.08
N GLY A 86 -8.19 -4.91 5.84
CA GLY A 86 -8.61 -5.61 4.63
C GLY A 86 -8.48 -7.13 4.73
N GLY A 87 -8.88 -7.80 3.68
CA GLY A 87 -8.87 -9.25 3.59
C GLY A 87 -7.58 -9.83 3.01
N ILE A 88 -7.69 -11.06 2.47
CA ILE A 88 -6.54 -11.84 1.98
C ILE A 88 -5.77 -11.14 0.85
N GLY A 89 -6.45 -10.39 -0.04
CA GLY A 89 -5.79 -9.63 -1.10
C GLY A 89 -4.91 -8.51 -0.54
N THR A 90 -5.39 -7.79 0.49
CA THR A 90 -4.59 -6.77 1.19
C THR A 90 -3.36 -7.38 1.85
N MET A 91 -3.52 -8.55 2.48
CA MET A 91 -2.39 -9.25 3.11
C MET A 91 -1.39 -9.73 2.06
N GLU A 92 -1.84 -10.28 0.96
CA GLU A 92 -0.99 -10.76 -0.13
C GLU A 92 -0.13 -9.61 -0.68
N GLU A 93 -0.74 -8.46 -1.01
CA GLU A 93 -0.03 -7.28 -1.51
C GLU A 93 0.91 -6.67 -0.44
N PHE A 94 0.46 -6.61 0.81
CA PHE A 94 1.28 -6.09 1.91
C PHE A 94 2.54 -6.94 2.15
N PHE A 95 2.40 -8.25 2.25
CA PHE A 95 3.56 -9.14 2.45
C PHE A 95 4.49 -9.16 1.24
N GLU A 96 3.96 -9.00 0.03
CA GLU A 96 4.80 -8.94 -1.16
C GLU A 96 5.66 -7.68 -1.17
N VAL A 97 5.10 -6.49 -0.97
CA VAL A 97 5.89 -5.25 -0.96
C VAL A 97 6.86 -5.20 0.23
N TRP A 98 6.50 -5.76 1.38
CA TRP A 98 7.40 -5.91 2.52
C TRP A 98 8.57 -6.85 2.18
N THR A 99 8.28 -7.99 1.58
CA THR A 99 9.32 -8.94 1.13
C THR A 99 10.23 -8.31 0.07
N TRP A 100 9.68 -7.57 -0.87
CA TRP A 100 10.48 -6.86 -1.87
C TRP A 100 11.41 -5.82 -1.22
N ARG A 101 10.94 -5.12 -0.19
CA ARG A 101 11.78 -4.20 0.57
C ARG A 101 12.91 -4.94 1.28
N GLN A 102 12.60 -6.05 1.94
CA GLN A 102 13.59 -6.91 2.61
C GLN A 102 14.67 -7.41 1.64
N LEU A 103 14.27 -7.77 0.43
CA LEU A 103 15.18 -8.28 -0.60
C LEU A 103 15.93 -7.16 -1.36
N GLY A 104 15.67 -5.89 -1.03
CA GLY A 104 16.34 -4.75 -1.66
C GLY A 104 15.80 -4.33 -3.03
N TYR A 105 14.65 -4.87 -3.47
CA TYR A 105 14.01 -4.44 -4.72
C TYR A 105 13.55 -2.98 -4.69
N HIS A 106 13.27 -2.46 -3.50
CA HIS A 106 12.96 -1.05 -3.26
C HIS A 106 13.27 -0.65 -1.82
N ASN A 107 13.41 0.69 -1.58
CA ASN A 107 13.54 1.28 -0.24
C ASN A 107 12.30 2.09 0.19
N LYS A 108 11.19 1.93 -0.52
CA LYS A 108 9.95 2.68 -0.25
C LYS A 108 9.40 2.26 1.11
N PRO A 109 8.93 3.22 1.95
CA PRO A 109 8.35 2.88 3.25
C PRO A 109 7.05 2.10 3.10
N VAL A 110 6.83 1.17 4.03
CA VAL A 110 5.64 0.31 4.08
C VAL A 110 4.93 0.53 5.40
N GLY A 111 3.65 0.88 5.35
CA GLY A 111 2.80 1.14 6.50
C GLY A 111 1.67 0.14 6.63
N LEU A 112 1.31 -0.17 7.89
CA LEU A 112 0.16 -0.99 8.26
C LEU A 112 -0.75 -0.17 9.19
N LEU A 113 -1.92 0.22 8.71
CA LEU A 113 -2.87 0.99 9.50
C LEU A 113 -3.67 0.06 10.42
N ASN A 114 -3.25 -0.01 11.68
CA ASN A 114 -3.87 -0.83 12.71
C ASN A 114 -5.00 -0.08 13.43
N MET A 115 -6.03 0.28 12.67
CA MET A 115 -7.19 0.97 13.24
C MET A 115 -8.03 0.02 14.10
N ASP A 116 -8.38 0.48 15.29
CA ASP A 116 -9.19 -0.27 16.27
C ASP A 116 -8.61 -1.67 16.61
N GLY A 117 -7.30 -1.85 16.48
CA GLY A 117 -6.63 -3.12 16.78
C GLY A 117 -6.89 -4.22 15.76
N PHE A 118 -7.35 -3.88 14.55
CA PHE A 118 -7.66 -4.87 13.51
C PHE A 118 -6.51 -5.85 13.22
N TYR A 119 -5.28 -5.36 13.29
CA TYR A 119 -4.07 -6.14 13.03
C TYR A 119 -3.34 -6.63 14.28
N ASP A 120 -3.89 -6.48 15.48
CA ASP A 120 -3.23 -6.90 16.73
C ASP A 120 -2.85 -8.38 16.71
N SER A 121 -3.76 -9.26 16.26
CA SER A 121 -3.48 -10.69 16.17
C SER A 121 -2.39 -11.02 15.14
N LEU A 122 -2.34 -10.28 14.03
CA LEU A 122 -1.27 -10.42 13.04
C LEU A 122 0.08 -10.00 13.62
N LEU A 123 0.14 -8.86 14.28
CA LEU A 123 1.35 -8.36 14.91
C LEU A 123 1.87 -9.31 16.00
N THR A 124 0.96 -9.84 16.83
CA THR A 124 1.28 -10.88 17.82
C THR A 124 1.84 -12.15 17.16
N PHE A 125 1.29 -12.57 16.03
CA PHE A 125 1.82 -13.70 15.27
C PHE A 125 3.24 -13.42 14.74
N LEU A 126 3.47 -12.23 14.20
CA LEU A 126 4.80 -11.83 13.69
C LEU A 126 5.83 -11.77 14.82
N ASP A 127 5.48 -11.25 16.00
CA ASP A 127 6.33 -11.27 17.19
C ASP A 127 6.66 -12.70 17.62
N SER A 128 5.71 -13.60 17.50
CA SER A 128 5.94 -15.04 17.76
C SER A 128 6.91 -15.65 16.75
N ALA A 129 6.84 -15.24 15.48
CA ALA A 129 7.77 -15.69 14.45
C ALA A 129 9.21 -15.21 14.72
N VAL A 130 9.36 -13.96 15.20
CA VAL A 130 10.65 -13.43 15.66
C VAL A 130 11.17 -14.22 16.84
N SER A 131 10.36 -14.39 17.88
CA SER A 131 10.74 -15.11 19.11
C SER A 131 11.11 -16.57 18.85
N SER A 132 10.51 -17.18 17.81
CA SER A 132 10.79 -18.56 17.38
C SER A 132 11.96 -18.66 16.40
N GLY A 133 12.59 -17.56 16.01
CA GLY A 133 13.76 -17.54 15.12
C GLY A 133 13.44 -17.71 13.62
N PHE A 134 12.18 -17.60 13.22
CA PHE A 134 11.76 -17.62 11.80
C PHE A 134 11.89 -16.25 11.13
N MET A 135 11.91 -15.18 11.92
CA MET A 135 12.15 -13.80 11.51
C MET A 135 13.18 -13.14 12.44
N ASN A 136 13.73 -12.02 11.99
CA ASN A 136 14.60 -11.18 12.81
C ASN A 136 13.90 -9.84 13.10
N GLU A 137 14.28 -9.18 14.20
CA GLU A 137 13.73 -7.87 14.59
C GLU A 137 13.87 -6.81 13.48
N TRP A 138 15.02 -6.77 12.78
CA TRP A 138 15.23 -5.81 11.69
C TRP A 138 14.20 -5.92 10.56
N GLN A 139 13.59 -7.09 10.36
CA GLN A 139 12.55 -7.26 9.36
C GLN A 139 11.26 -6.55 9.80
N MET A 140 10.96 -6.58 11.11
CA MET A 140 9.85 -5.81 11.67
C MET A 140 10.09 -4.29 11.56
N ASP A 141 11.33 -3.83 11.68
CA ASP A 141 11.70 -2.41 11.52
C ASP A 141 11.48 -1.89 10.09
N LEU A 142 11.30 -2.78 9.12
CA LEU A 142 10.98 -2.39 7.75
C LEU A 142 9.54 -1.90 7.56
N ILE A 143 8.65 -2.18 8.50
CA ILE A 143 7.27 -1.71 8.45
C ILE A 143 7.02 -0.65 9.53
N ARG A 144 6.07 0.24 9.26
CA ARG A 144 5.55 1.21 10.22
C ARG A 144 4.13 0.82 10.57
N THR A 145 3.81 0.76 11.84
CA THR A 145 2.46 0.44 12.31
C THR A 145 1.91 1.61 13.10
N GLY A 146 0.68 2.02 12.83
CA GLY A 146 0.01 3.10 13.56
C GLY A 146 -1.50 2.95 13.51
N SER A 147 -2.19 3.48 14.51
CA SER A 147 -3.67 3.53 14.57
C SER A 147 -4.25 4.87 14.11
N ASP A 148 -3.42 5.91 14.02
CA ASP A 148 -3.79 7.24 13.53
C ASP A 148 -3.37 7.37 12.06
N ALA A 149 -4.33 7.44 11.15
CA ALA A 149 -4.05 7.45 9.72
C ALA A 149 -3.28 8.71 9.27
N PRO A 150 -3.67 9.95 9.64
CA PRO A 150 -2.91 11.16 9.34
C PRO A 150 -1.45 11.09 9.80
N LEU A 151 -1.21 10.65 11.03
CA LEU A 151 0.13 10.55 11.59
C LEU A 151 0.98 9.52 10.82
N LEU A 152 0.44 8.32 10.62
CA LEU A 152 1.14 7.26 9.89
C LEU A 152 1.47 7.69 8.45
N MET A 153 0.53 8.34 7.76
CA MET A 153 0.76 8.85 6.40
C MET A 153 1.83 9.93 6.37
N GLN A 154 1.86 10.82 7.35
CA GLN A 154 2.91 11.84 7.50
C GLN A 154 4.30 11.21 7.66
N GLU A 155 4.41 10.18 8.50
CA GLU A 155 5.64 9.41 8.69
C GLU A 155 6.11 8.70 7.41
N LEU A 156 5.16 8.12 6.64
CA LEU A 156 5.47 7.49 5.36
C LEU A 156 5.98 8.49 4.34
N VAL A 157 5.33 9.66 4.22
CA VAL A 157 5.77 10.73 3.30
C VAL A 157 7.16 11.24 3.68
N GLN A 158 7.42 11.47 4.96
CA GLN A 158 8.75 11.89 5.43
C GLN A 158 9.82 10.84 5.10
N ALA A 159 9.52 9.56 5.33
CA ALA A 159 10.44 8.46 5.03
C ALA A 159 10.68 8.32 3.51
N ALA A 160 9.67 8.50 2.67
CA ALA A 160 9.79 8.48 1.20
C ALA A 160 10.67 9.62 0.68
N GLY A 161 10.59 10.81 1.29
CA GLY A 161 11.43 11.97 0.95
C GLY A 161 12.89 11.84 1.37
N SER A 162 13.19 10.94 2.30
CA SER A 162 14.56 10.65 2.75
C SER A 162 15.23 9.73 1.73
N LYS A 163 16.15 10.27 0.91
CA LYS A 163 16.92 9.48 -0.07
C LYS A 163 17.85 8.49 0.65
N THR A 164 17.34 7.32 1.01
CA THR A 164 18.18 6.19 1.40
C THR A 164 18.62 5.51 0.10
N PRO A 165 19.93 5.24 -0.12
CA PRO A 165 20.40 4.57 -1.32
C PRO A 165 19.71 3.22 -1.47
N THR A 166 19.07 2.98 -2.62
CA THR A 166 18.63 1.64 -3.00
C THR A 166 19.87 0.81 -3.23
N LEU A 167 20.01 -0.32 -2.56
CA LEU A 167 21.00 -1.33 -2.94
C LEU A 167 20.58 -1.84 -4.32
N LEU A 168 21.33 -1.44 -5.34
CA LEU A 168 21.12 -1.92 -6.70
C LEU A 168 21.35 -3.42 -6.72
N LEU A 169 20.39 -4.17 -7.25
CA LEU A 169 20.44 -5.63 -7.43
C LEU A 169 21.57 -6.13 -8.36
N ASP A 170 22.36 -5.22 -8.90
CA ASP A 170 23.54 -5.54 -9.74
C ASP A 170 24.73 -6.09 -8.94
N GLN A 171 24.55 -6.36 -7.64
CA GLN A 171 25.61 -6.86 -6.75
C GLN A 171 25.26 -8.17 -6.02
N ILE A 172 24.23 -8.93 -6.49
CA ILE A 172 23.98 -10.28 -5.99
C ILE A 172 24.15 -11.30 -7.11
#